data_51e2b17b28b236eb2eba98f8c584307a
#
_entry.id   51e2b17b28b236eb2eba98f8c584307a
#
_cell.length_a   1.000
_cell.length_b   1.000
_cell.length_c   1.000
_cell.angle_alpha   90.00
_cell.angle_beta   90.00
_cell.angle_gamma   90.00
#
_symmetry.space_group_name_H-M   'P 1'
#
loop_
_entity.id
_entity.type
_entity.pdbx_description
1 polymer ?
#
loop_
_entity_poly.entity_id
_entity_poly.type
_entity_poly.pdbx_seq_one_letter_code
_entity_poly.pdbx_strand_id
1 'polypeptide(L)'
;MKRRVVVTGLGVVTSLSQKVEDLWARLLAGESGIHHLECVETDLFKVKIGGDVHDWDPSGIIEHREAKRIDRFTQFALVAGTQAVEDSGLDFENENVHRCGVAVSYTHLTLPTKA
;
A
#
# COMPACT_ATOMS: atom_id res chain seq x y z
N MET A 1 -17.33 -24.32 -15.91
CA MET A 1 -17.85 -23.31 -14.94
C MET A 1 -16.89 -22.12 -14.85
N LYS A 2 -17.40 -20.95 -15.02
CA LYS A 2 -16.59 -19.74 -14.82
C LYS A 2 -16.36 -19.54 -13.30
N ARG A 3 -15.11 -19.36 -12.88
CA ARG A 3 -14.81 -18.98 -11.51
C ARG A 3 -15.26 -17.54 -11.25
N ARG A 4 -15.93 -17.33 -10.13
CA ARG A 4 -16.25 -15.99 -9.65
C ARG A 4 -15.16 -15.54 -8.68
N VAL A 5 -14.59 -14.38 -8.97
CA VAL A 5 -13.60 -13.74 -8.09
C VAL A 5 -14.21 -12.44 -7.59
N VAL A 6 -14.16 -12.22 -6.31
CA VAL A 6 -14.71 -11.03 -5.67
C VAL A 6 -13.64 -10.35 -4.80
N VAL A 7 -13.75 -9.03 -4.70
CA VAL A 7 -12.94 -8.24 -3.76
C VAL A 7 -13.69 -8.21 -2.43
N THR A 8 -13.04 -8.63 -1.36
CA THR A 8 -13.65 -8.74 -0.02
C THR A 8 -13.13 -7.70 0.96
N GLY A 9 -12.02 -7.06 0.68
CA GLY A 9 -11.46 -6.03 1.53
C GLY A 9 -10.50 -5.12 0.77
N LEU A 10 -10.39 -3.88 1.23
CA LEU A 10 -9.55 -2.85 0.64
C LEU A 10 -8.65 -2.22 1.69
N GLY A 11 -7.41 -1.95 1.31
CA GLY A 11 -6.48 -1.16 2.09
C GLY A 11 -5.68 -0.27 1.16
N VAL A 12 -5.29 0.92 1.61
CA VAL A 12 -4.58 1.89 0.78
C VAL A 12 -3.47 2.59 1.54
N VAL A 13 -2.40 2.88 0.82
CA VAL A 13 -1.39 3.87 1.21
C VAL A 13 -1.08 4.69 -0.04
N THR A 14 -1.44 5.95 -0.02
CA THR A 14 -1.22 6.88 -1.12
C THR A 14 -0.69 8.22 -0.61
N SER A 15 -0.21 9.05 -1.52
CA SER A 15 0.19 10.43 -1.20
C SER A 15 -1.00 11.30 -0.76
N LEU A 16 -2.22 10.91 -1.07
CA LEU A 16 -3.42 11.64 -0.73
C LEU A 16 -4.01 11.22 0.61
N SER A 17 -4.02 9.92 0.90
CA SER A 17 -4.52 9.38 2.16
C SER A 17 -4.02 7.95 2.41
N GLN A 18 -4.08 7.54 3.66
CA GLN A 18 -3.77 6.19 4.13
C GLN A 18 -5.02 5.45 4.63
N LYS A 19 -6.21 5.98 4.35
CA LYS A 19 -7.50 5.38 4.68
C LYS A 19 -8.42 5.40 3.46
N VAL A 20 -9.11 4.30 3.21
CA VAL A 20 -9.96 4.14 2.01
C VAL A 20 -11.06 5.20 1.94
N GLU A 21 -11.77 5.42 3.04
CA GLU A 21 -12.88 6.38 3.09
C GLU A 21 -12.41 7.82 2.87
N ASP A 22 -11.31 8.20 3.50
CA ASP A 22 -10.71 9.52 3.34
C ASP A 22 -10.17 9.73 1.92
N LEU A 23 -9.50 8.72 1.36
CA LEU A 23 -9.05 8.73 -0.03
C LEU A 23 -10.22 8.96 -0.99
N TRP A 24 -11.30 8.22 -0.81
CA TRP A 24 -12.47 8.34 -1.66
C TRP A 24 -13.12 9.72 -1.58
N ALA A 25 -13.27 10.27 -0.37
CA ALA A 25 -13.79 11.61 -0.17
C ALA A 25 -12.93 12.68 -0.85
N ARG A 26 -11.62 12.58 -0.73
CA ARG A 26 -10.67 13.52 -1.36
C ARG A 26 -10.67 13.42 -2.89
N LEU A 27 -10.75 12.20 -3.43
CA LEU A 27 -10.89 11.99 -4.88
C LEU A 27 -12.18 12.60 -5.42
N LEU A 28 -13.30 12.43 -4.73
CA LEU A 28 -14.57 13.06 -5.10
C LEU A 28 -14.50 14.59 -5.01
N ALA A 29 -13.74 15.13 -4.08
CA ALA A 29 -13.51 16.58 -3.94
C ALA A 29 -12.54 17.13 -5.00
N GLY A 30 -11.91 16.27 -5.81
CA GLY A 30 -10.95 16.68 -6.82
C GLY A 30 -9.58 17.08 -6.27
N GLU A 31 -9.25 16.64 -5.05
CA GLU A 31 -7.94 16.92 -4.45
C GLU A 31 -6.83 16.15 -5.16
N SER A 32 -5.64 16.77 -5.24
CA SER A 32 -4.43 16.15 -5.80
C SER A 32 -3.46 15.77 -4.70
N GLY A 33 -2.89 14.56 -4.82
CA GLY A 33 -1.78 14.13 -4.00
C GLY A 33 -0.40 14.50 -4.54
N ILE A 34 -0.35 15.25 -5.63
CA ILE A 34 0.91 15.75 -6.21
C ILE A 34 1.27 17.07 -5.55
N HIS A 35 2.46 17.14 -5.02
CA HIS A 35 2.98 18.31 -4.31
C HIS A 35 4.50 18.42 -4.48
N HIS A 36 5.10 19.44 -3.91
CA HIS A 36 6.57 19.54 -3.86
C HIS A 36 7.10 18.35 -3.03
N LEU A 37 8.07 17.64 -3.57
CA LEU A 37 8.65 16.45 -2.90
C LEU A 37 9.34 16.84 -1.59
N GLU A 38 9.00 16.15 -0.52
CA GLU A 38 9.56 16.35 0.83
C GLU A 38 10.46 15.19 1.26
N CYS A 39 10.30 14.01 0.67
CA CYS A 39 11.06 12.82 1.04
C CYS A 39 12.50 12.81 0.51
N VAL A 40 12.81 13.66 -0.45
CA VAL A 40 14.14 13.77 -1.08
C VAL A 40 14.54 15.22 -1.27
N GLU A 41 15.86 15.48 -1.24
CA GLU A 41 16.38 16.79 -1.63
C GLU A 41 16.24 16.99 -3.12
N THR A 42 15.50 18.01 -3.51
CA THR A 42 15.11 18.23 -4.91
C THR A 42 16.03 19.20 -5.67
N ASP A 43 17.01 19.80 -5.02
CA ASP A 43 17.84 20.84 -5.60
C ASP A 43 18.60 20.40 -6.86
N LEU A 44 18.95 19.12 -6.92
CA LEU A 44 19.68 18.53 -8.06
C LEU A 44 18.75 17.98 -9.16
N PHE A 45 17.46 18.01 -8.94
CA PHE A 45 16.49 17.45 -9.90
C PHE A 45 15.78 18.55 -10.69
N LYS A 46 15.51 18.27 -11.97
CA LYS A 46 14.74 19.18 -12.84
C LYS A 46 13.26 19.19 -12.43
N VAL A 47 12.72 18.02 -12.06
CA VAL A 47 11.34 17.87 -11.58
C VAL A 47 11.37 17.79 -10.06
N LYS A 48 10.60 18.66 -9.41
CA LYS A 48 10.58 18.81 -7.95
C LYS A 48 9.23 18.44 -7.32
N ILE A 49 8.29 18.01 -8.14
CA ILE A 49 6.94 17.62 -7.72
C ILE A 49 6.71 16.13 -7.93
N GLY A 50 5.88 15.54 -7.10
CA GLY A 50 5.51 14.14 -7.18
C GLY A 50 4.51 13.78 -6.09
N GLY A 51 4.15 12.51 -6.04
CA GLY A 51 3.23 11.99 -5.04
C GLY A 51 3.96 11.15 -4.02
N ASP A 52 4.74 11.75 -3.15
CA ASP A 52 5.36 11.06 -2.03
C ASP A 52 4.42 10.97 -0.82
N VAL A 53 4.65 9.96 0.01
CA VAL A 53 3.93 9.79 1.28
C VAL A 53 4.74 10.45 2.38
N HIS A 54 4.27 11.59 2.86
CA HIS A 54 4.82 12.26 4.04
C HIS A 54 3.95 11.96 5.27
N ASP A 55 4.41 12.35 6.44
CA ASP A 55 3.76 12.04 7.72
C ASP A 55 3.50 10.54 7.92
N TRP A 56 4.42 9.73 7.41
CA TRP A 56 4.33 8.28 7.49
C TRP A 56 4.66 7.76 8.89
N ASP A 57 3.69 7.12 9.52
CA ASP A 57 3.86 6.45 10.81
C ASP A 57 3.19 5.08 10.81
N PRO A 58 3.95 3.98 10.67
CA PRO A 58 3.42 2.63 10.70
C PRO A 58 3.31 2.04 12.12
N SER A 59 3.53 2.82 13.17
CA SER A 59 3.71 2.32 14.55
C SER A 59 2.53 1.51 15.11
N GLY A 60 1.33 1.70 14.57
CA GLY A 60 0.16 0.91 14.96
C GLY A 60 0.12 -0.50 14.37
N ILE A 61 0.95 -0.81 13.37
CA ILE A 61 0.93 -2.07 12.62
C ILE A 61 2.31 -2.72 12.60
N ILE A 62 3.36 -1.93 12.45
CA ILE A 62 4.75 -2.42 12.38
C ILE A 62 5.51 -1.94 13.62
N GLU A 63 6.17 -2.86 14.30
CA GLU A 63 7.03 -2.52 15.43
C GLU A 63 8.20 -1.63 14.97
N HIS A 64 8.57 -0.63 15.80
CA HIS A 64 9.58 0.36 15.47
C HIS A 64 10.95 -0.24 15.04
N ARG A 65 11.36 -1.31 15.71
CA ARG A 65 12.58 -2.04 15.35
C ARG A 65 12.52 -2.66 13.95
N GLU A 66 11.39 -3.25 13.63
CA GLU A 66 11.15 -3.89 12.35
C GLU A 66 11.05 -2.86 11.23
N ALA A 67 10.34 -1.77 11.46
CA ALA A 67 10.22 -0.67 10.50
C ALA A 67 11.57 -0.12 10.05
N LYS A 68 12.58 -0.10 10.93
CA LYS A 68 13.94 0.34 10.59
C LYS A 68 14.71 -0.65 9.71
N ARG A 69 14.27 -1.88 9.60
CA ARG A 69 14.95 -2.95 8.86
C ARG A 69 14.36 -3.22 7.49
N ILE A 70 13.19 -2.70 7.22
CA ILE A 70 12.47 -2.93 5.96
C ILE A 70 12.31 -1.63 5.18
N ASP A 71 12.27 -1.76 3.86
CA ASP A 71 12.07 -0.61 2.97
C ASP A 71 10.67 -0.01 3.08
N ARG A 72 10.54 1.25 2.71
CA ARG A 72 9.24 1.95 2.78
C ARG A 72 8.15 1.26 1.97
N PHE A 73 8.47 0.76 0.76
CA PHE A 73 7.47 0.06 -0.04
C PHE A 73 6.93 -1.20 0.65
N THR A 74 7.79 -1.91 1.38
CA THR A 74 7.39 -3.07 2.19
C THR A 74 6.50 -2.64 3.36
N GLN A 75 6.82 -1.53 4.02
CA GLN A 75 5.97 -0.95 5.05
C GLN A 75 4.58 -0.58 4.51
N PHE A 76 4.51 0.04 3.34
CA PHE A 76 3.25 0.39 2.68
C PHE A 76 2.41 -0.86 2.37
N ALA A 77 3.06 -1.91 1.84
CA ALA A 77 2.40 -3.17 1.54
C ALA A 77 1.84 -3.85 2.81
N LEU A 78 2.60 -3.84 3.90
CA LEU A 78 2.16 -4.40 5.18
C LEU A 78 0.97 -3.63 5.76
N VAL A 79 1.02 -2.31 5.76
CA VAL A 79 -0.07 -1.47 6.28
C VAL A 79 -1.32 -1.61 5.42
N ALA A 80 -1.21 -1.49 4.12
CA ALA A 80 -2.35 -1.65 3.21
C ALA A 80 -2.92 -3.07 3.25
N GLY A 81 -2.06 -4.08 3.33
CA GLY A 81 -2.47 -5.48 3.46
C GLY A 81 -3.22 -5.76 4.76
N THR A 82 -2.74 -5.23 5.87
CA THR A 82 -3.42 -5.35 7.17
C THR A 82 -4.81 -4.71 7.12
N GLN A 83 -4.92 -3.50 6.59
CA GLN A 83 -6.20 -2.83 6.40
C GLN A 83 -7.17 -3.67 5.55
N ALA A 84 -6.68 -4.24 4.45
CA ALA A 84 -7.50 -5.07 3.56
C ALA A 84 -7.99 -6.35 4.25
N VAL A 85 -7.15 -6.99 5.03
CA VAL A 85 -7.52 -8.19 5.81
C VAL A 85 -8.57 -7.85 6.86
N GLU A 86 -8.37 -6.77 7.62
CA GLU A 86 -9.34 -6.31 8.62
C GLU A 86 -10.68 -5.96 7.98
N ASP A 87 -10.66 -5.22 6.87
CA ASP A 87 -11.87 -4.84 6.13
C ASP A 87 -12.61 -6.06 5.58
N SER A 88 -11.90 -7.10 5.15
CA SER A 88 -12.49 -8.33 4.61
C SER A 88 -13.17 -9.18 5.68
N GLY A 89 -12.81 -9.04 6.94
CA GLY A 89 -13.26 -9.91 8.02
C GLY A 89 -12.70 -11.35 7.95
N LEU A 90 -11.64 -11.58 7.18
CA LEU A 90 -11.01 -12.89 7.10
C LEU A 90 -10.38 -13.28 8.43
N ASP A 91 -10.63 -14.52 8.82
CA ASP A 91 -10.02 -15.14 9.99
C ASP A 91 -9.14 -16.31 9.54
N PHE A 92 -7.85 -16.09 9.54
CA PHE A 92 -6.87 -17.10 9.07
C PHE A 92 -6.80 -18.35 9.94
N GLU A 93 -7.34 -18.33 11.16
CA GLU A 93 -7.45 -19.56 11.97
C GLU A 93 -8.46 -20.54 11.38
N ASN A 94 -9.46 -20.03 10.68
CA ASN A 94 -10.51 -20.81 10.03
C ASN A 94 -10.29 -21.02 8.52
N GLU A 95 -9.23 -20.44 7.95
CA GLU A 95 -8.94 -20.54 6.54
C GLU A 95 -7.83 -21.55 6.23
N ASN A 96 -7.85 -22.11 5.03
CA ASN A 96 -6.75 -22.93 4.56
C ASN A 96 -5.59 -22.03 4.11
N VAL A 97 -4.64 -21.78 5.01
CA VAL A 97 -3.49 -20.91 4.79
C VAL A 97 -2.63 -21.30 3.60
N HIS A 98 -2.61 -22.60 3.23
CA HIS A 98 -1.88 -23.06 2.04
C HIS A 98 -2.52 -22.62 0.71
N ARG A 99 -3.75 -22.11 0.77
CA ARG A 99 -4.44 -21.51 -0.38
C ARG A 99 -4.46 -19.98 -0.34
N CYS A 100 -3.87 -19.40 0.69
CA CYS A 100 -3.74 -17.96 0.82
C CYS A 100 -2.36 -17.54 0.33
N GLY A 101 -2.30 -16.43 -0.38
CA GLY A 101 -1.03 -15.92 -0.90
C GLY A 101 -1.02 -14.40 -0.96
N VAL A 102 0.18 -13.85 -1.04
CA VAL A 102 0.43 -12.43 -1.25
C VAL A 102 1.13 -12.25 -2.58
N ALA A 103 0.60 -11.35 -3.39
CA ALA A 103 1.16 -11.00 -4.67
C ALA A 103 1.39 -9.49 -4.73
N VAL A 104 2.63 -9.11 -4.97
CA VAL A 104 3.02 -7.71 -5.19
C VAL A 104 3.41 -7.54 -6.65
N SER A 105 2.98 -6.46 -7.29
CA SER A 105 3.21 -6.23 -8.71
C SER A 105 4.69 -6.33 -9.10
N TYR A 106 5.57 -5.89 -8.24
CA TYR A 106 7.01 -6.02 -8.40
C TYR A 106 7.44 -7.49 -8.56
N THR A 107 6.92 -8.40 -7.74
CA THR A 107 7.23 -9.83 -7.77
C THR A 107 6.75 -10.47 -9.08
N HIS A 108 5.57 -10.15 -9.52
CA HIS A 108 4.96 -10.73 -10.72
C HIS A 108 5.47 -10.14 -12.03
N LEU A 109 5.81 -8.86 -12.06
CA LEU A 109 6.32 -8.20 -13.27
C LEU A 109 7.75 -8.58 -13.58
N THR A 110 8.54 -8.99 -12.61
CA THR A 110 9.93 -9.38 -12.83
C THR A 110 10.09 -10.82 -13.29
N LEU A 111 9.21 -11.73 -12.89
CA LEU A 111 9.29 -13.14 -13.25
C LEU A 111 9.18 -13.39 -14.78
N PRO A 112 8.22 -12.83 -15.51
CA PRO A 112 8.11 -13.03 -16.97
C PRO A 112 9.27 -12.41 -17.75
N THR A 113 9.90 -11.35 -17.25
CA THR A 113 11.00 -10.66 -17.95
C THR A 113 12.33 -11.39 -17.87
N LYS A 114 12.42 -12.42 -17.05
CA LYS A 114 13.62 -13.26 -16.91
C LYS A 114 13.64 -14.49 -17.80
N ALA A 115 12.57 -14.68 -18.50
CA ALA A 115 12.42 -15.82 -19.40
C ALA A 115 13.31 -15.75 -20.65
#